data_a7e08b74562edf172982dbf59b12275f
#
_entry.id   a7e08b74562edf172982dbf59b12275f
#
_cell.length_a   1.000
_cell.length_b   1.000
_cell.length_c   1.000
_cell.angle_alpha   90.00
_cell.angle_beta   90.00
_cell.angle_gamma   90.00
#
_symmetry.space_group_name_H-M   'P 1'
#
loop_
_entity.id
_entity.type
_entity.pdbx_description
1 polymer ?
#
loop_
_entity_poly.entity_id
_entity_poly.type
_entity_poly.pdbx_seq_one_letter_code
_entity_poly.pdbx_strand_id
1 'polypeptide(L)'
;FSDVLTSSVNGVSRLLDTNVKGTPVVLYNALGFAVNDLAEIEVEFAKAPKGIAVYNAEGKKVASQYLGYQDGKAHILVEASVPATGYAVYDVRTSGAGMQTVKQQHANTLENSCYKLSFDANGDIVSLLDKCNGKELVASGKAIRLALFTENESFEWPAWEVLKKTLDREPVSITHGVKLTLVEDGDLRKSICIEKKHGESVFRQYVRLYEGTRAPRIDFYNEIDWRSTNALLKAEFPLAVSNPNATYDLSLGSVQRGNNTVTAYEVYGHYWADL
;
A
#
# COMPACT_ATOMS: atom_id res chain seq x y z
N PHE A 1 13.95 11.15 -16.29
CA PHE A 1 13.40 11.86 -15.13
C PHE A 1 14.05 11.38 -13.82
N SER A 2 14.10 10.08 -13.56
CA SER A 2 14.70 9.50 -12.34
C SER A 2 16.16 9.92 -12.14
N ASP A 3 16.98 9.92 -13.18
CA ASP A 3 18.40 10.31 -13.11
C ASP A 3 18.55 11.80 -12.72
N VAL A 4 17.71 12.66 -13.28
CA VAL A 4 17.72 14.10 -12.95
C VAL A 4 17.30 14.32 -11.49
N LEU A 5 16.24 13.63 -11.05
CA LEU A 5 15.78 13.70 -9.66
C LEU A 5 16.87 13.23 -8.70
N THR A 6 17.44 12.03 -8.95
CA THR A 6 18.50 11.45 -8.13
C THR A 6 19.73 12.37 -8.06
N SER A 7 20.17 12.90 -9.21
CA SER A 7 21.30 13.83 -9.25
C SER A 7 21.04 15.13 -8.47
N SER A 8 19.83 15.69 -8.60
CA SER A 8 19.44 16.91 -7.90
C SER A 8 19.34 16.69 -6.39
N VAL A 9 18.70 15.62 -5.96
CA VAL A 9 18.58 15.25 -4.54
C VAL A 9 19.97 15.01 -3.94
N ASN A 10 20.84 14.26 -4.63
CA ASN A 10 22.21 14.03 -4.18
C ASN A 10 23.01 15.33 -4.11
N GLY A 11 22.83 16.24 -5.07
CA GLY A 11 23.46 17.57 -5.04
C GLY A 11 23.08 18.38 -3.81
N VAL A 12 21.80 18.41 -3.47
CA VAL A 12 21.30 19.10 -2.25
C VAL A 12 21.78 18.38 -0.98
N SER A 13 21.69 17.05 -0.94
CA SER A 13 22.04 16.25 0.25
C SER A 13 23.50 16.46 0.70
N ARG A 14 24.41 16.72 -0.24
CA ARG A 14 25.84 16.99 0.06
C ARG A 14 26.06 18.32 0.79
N LEU A 15 25.10 19.23 0.77
CA LEU A 15 25.18 20.54 1.41
C LEU A 15 24.52 20.54 2.80
N LEU A 16 23.84 19.46 3.17
CA LEU A 16 23.14 19.35 4.45
C LEU A 16 24.10 18.91 5.56
N ASP A 17 23.81 19.35 6.77
CA ASP A 17 24.47 18.81 7.96
C ASP A 17 23.88 17.41 8.23
N THR A 18 24.64 16.40 7.88
CA THR A 18 24.34 14.98 8.12
C THR A 18 25.28 14.37 9.16
N ASN A 19 25.85 15.18 10.03
CA ASN A 19 26.78 14.74 11.06
C ASN A 19 26.03 14.01 12.20
N VAL A 20 25.94 12.70 12.11
CA VAL A 20 25.25 11.81 13.06
C VAL A 20 26.20 10.76 13.61
N LYS A 21 25.76 10.00 14.62
CA LYS A 21 26.59 8.94 15.25
C LYS A 21 26.61 7.63 14.47
N GLY A 22 25.54 7.36 13.71
CA GLY A 22 25.36 6.16 12.89
C GLY A 22 25.34 6.49 11.41
N THR A 23 24.39 5.91 10.67
CA THR A 23 24.19 6.19 9.24
C THR A 23 23.10 7.24 9.06
N PRO A 24 23.41 8.39 8.43
CA PRO A 24 22.41 9.42 8.15
C PRO A 24 21.44 8.96 7.08
N VAL A 25 20.16 9.23 7.28
CA VAL A 25 19.09 9.10 6.27
C VAL A 25 18.38 10.43 6.17
N VAL A 26 18.27 10.98 4.96
CA VAL A 26 17.61 12.25 4.71
C VAL A 26 16.25 11.99 4.04
N LEU A 27 15.19 12.44 4.67
CA LEU A 27 13.84 12.39 4.13
C LEU A 27 13.44 13.77 3.63
N TYR A 28 12.90 13.83 2.43
CA TYR A 28 12.47 15.07 1.79
C TYR A 28 10.95 15.14 1.68
N ASN A 29 10.40 16.32 1.88
CA ASN A 29 8.99 16.62 1.69
C ASN A 29 8.86 17.78 0.69
N ALA A 30 8.32 17.51 -0.49
CA ALA A 30 8.04 18.50 -1.51
C ALA A 30 6.68 19.21 -1.35
N LEU A 31 5.85 18.75 -0.39
CA LEU A 31 4.51 19.29 -0.18
C LEU A 31 4.55 20.60 0.61
N GLY A 32 3.57 21.47 0.39
CA GLY A 32 3.43 22.74 1.08
C GLY A 32 2.95 22.65 2.54
N PHE A 33 2.89 21.45 3.12
CA PHE A 33 2.52 21.21 4.52
C PHE A 33 3.42 20.13 5.13
N ALA A 34 3.55 20.16 6.46
CA ALA A 34 4.35 19.16 7.17
C ALA A 34 3.72 17.77 7.08
N VAL A 35 4.54 16.75 6.82
CA VAL A 35 4.14 15.36 6.77
C VAL A 35 4.61 14.64 8.02
N ASN A 36 3.69 13.98 8.72
CA ASN A 36 3.98 13.05 9.80
C ASN A 36 3.37 11.71 9.40
N ASP A 37 4.20 10.77 8.99
CA ASP A 37 3.77 9.46 8.50
C ASP A 37 4.89 8.43 8.68
N LEU A 38 4.62 7.19 8.32
CA LEU A 38 5.61 6.13 8.30
C LEU A 38 6.38 6.15 6.97
N ALA A 39 7.70 6.24 7.07
CA ALA A 39 8.60 6.16 5.93
C ALA A 39 9.30 4.80 5.92
N GLU A 40 9.33 4.15 4.75
CA GLU A 40 10.15 2.95 4.54
C GLU A 40 11.51 3.38 3.99
N ILE A 41 12.58 3.01 4.69
CA ILE A 41 13.95 3.37 4.35
C ILE A 41 14.82 2.13 4.18
N GLU A 42 15.83 2.25 3.33
CA GLU A 42 16.86 1.22 3.11
C GLU A 42 18.21 1.75 3.60
N VAL A 43 18.89 0.95 4.39
CA VAL A 43 20.21 1.30 4.92
C VAL A 43 21.19 0.14 4.67
N GLU A 44 22.33 0.45 4.06
CA GLU A 44 23.36 -0.53 3.74
C GLU A 44 24.10 -1.00 5.02
N PHE A 45 24.26 -2.30 5.14
CA PHE A 45 25.05 -2.95 6.19
C PHE A 45 25.85 -4.11 5.58
N ALA A 46 27.11 -4.28 5.98
CA ALA A 46 27.95 -5.39 5.53
C ALA A 46 27.38 -6.78 5.90
N LYS A 47 26.51 -6.84 6.91
CA LYS A 47 25.77 -8.04 7.34
C LYS A 47 24.48 -7.62 8.03
N ALA A 48 23.51 -8.52 8.11
CA ALA A 48 22.25 -8.27 8.82
C ALA A 48 22.53 -7.78 10.26
N PRO A 49 22.02 -6.60 10.62
CA PRO A 49 22.23 -6.05 11.96
C PRO A 49 21.46 -6.88 13.01
N LYS A 50 21.99 -7.00 14.23
CA LYS A 50 21.30 -7.70 15.33
C LYS A 50 20.17 -6.89 15.93
N GLY A 51 20.23 -5.58 15.82
CA GLY A 51 19.23 -4.63 16.28
C GLY A 51 19.46 -3.28 15.63
N ILE A 52 18.38 -2.50 15.48
CA ILE A 52 18.39 -1.15 14.93
C ILE A 52 17.65 -0.22 15.87
N ALA A 53 18.15 1.01 15.98
CA ALA A 53 17.48 2.13 16.62
C ALA A 53 17.61 3.36 15.72
N VAL A 54 16.51 4.09 15.54
CA VAL A 54 16.46 5.32 14.73
C VAL A 54 16.25 6.51 15.65
N TYR A 55 16.96 7.60 15.38
CA TYR A 55 16.88 8.84 16.15
C TYR A 55 16.63 10.01 15.22
N ASN A 56 15.86 10.99 15.66
CA ASN A 56 15.66 12.25 14.95
C ASN A 56 16.84 13.22 15.17
N ALA A 57 16.76 14.41 14.56
CA ALA A 57 17.81 15.42 14.63
C ALA A 57 18.13 15.89 16.07
N GLU A 58 17.12 15.86 16.95
CA GLU A 58 17.27 16.21 18.36
C GLU A 58 17.90 15.07 19.21
N GLY A 59 18.24 13.94 18.59
CA GLY A 59 18.78 12.77 19.26
C GLY A 59 17.75 11.96 20.05
N LYS A 60 16.45 12.21 19.83
CA LYS A 60 15.36 11.43 20.43
C LYS A 60 15.12 10.19 19.60
N LYS A 61 15.04 9.03 20.26
CA LYS A 61 14.66 7.78 19.60
C LYS A 61 13.23 7.87 19.09
N VAL A 62 13.05 7.49 17.81
CA VAL A 62 11.72 7.41 17.15
C VAL A 62 11.29 5.96 17.00
N ALA A 63 9.98 5.74 16.88
CA ALA A 63 9.44 4.41 16.65
C ALA A 63 9.92 3.90 15.29
N SER A 64 10.35 2.64 15.26
CA SER A 64 10.84 1.99 14.04
C SER A 64 10.59 0.49 14.08
N GLN A 65 10.33 -0.09 12.92
CA GLN A 65 10.10 -1.52 12.74
C GLN A 65 11.06 -2.06 11.69
N TYR A 66 11.77 -3.11 12.02
CA TYR A 66 12.62 -3.81 11.08
C TYR A 66 11.78 -4.72 10.18
N LEU A 67 11.92 -4.59 8.87
CA LEU A 67 11.17 -5.35 7.88
C LEU A 67 11.95 -6.53 7.30
N GLY A 68 13.28 -6.45 7.31
CA GLY A 68 14.12 -7.50 6.79
C GLY A 68 15.49 -7.01 6.33
N TYR A 69 16.32 -7.95 5.87
CA TYR A 69 17.62 -7.69 5.28
C TYR A 69 17.73 -8.45 3.96
N GLN A 70 17.93 -7.71 2.90
CA GLN A 70 18.07 -8.26 1.55
C GLN A 70 19.07 -7.45 0.76
N ASP A 71 19.88 -8.09 -0.07
CA ASP A 71 20.83 -7.46 -1.01
C ASP A 71 21.79 -6.45 -0.34
N GLY A 72 22.23 -6.75 0.89
CA GLY A 72 23.14 -5.88 1.64
C GLY A 72 22.44 -4.71 2.36
N LYS A 73 21.11 -4.63 2.33
CA LYS A 73 20.33 -3.54 2.90
C LYS A 73 19.36 -4.01 3.96
N ALA A 74 19.26 -3.26 5.02
CA ALA A 74 18.21 -3.39 6.01
C ALA A 74 17.02 -2.50 5.60
N HIS A 75 15.83 -3.08 5.52
CA HIS A 75 14.57 -2.39 5.29
C HIS A 75 13.94 -2.05 6.64
N ILE A 76 13.61 -0.78 6.84
CA ILE A 76 13.16 -0.25 8.12
C ILE A 76 12.00 0.68 7.91
N LEU A 77 10.92 0.48 8.65
CA LEU A 77 9.82 1.42 8.73
C LEU A 77 10.09 2.37 9.90
N VAL A 78 9.93 3.68 9.69
CA VAL A 78 10.25 4.72 10.66
C VAL A 78 9.11 5.71 10.77
N GLU A 79 8.71 6.04 11.99
CA GLU A 79 7.82 7.17 12.24
C GLU A 79 8.58 8.47 11.95
N ALA A 80 8.18 9.15 10.87
CA ALA A 80 8.87 10.31 10.33
C ALA A 80 8.02 11.57 10.44
N SER A 81 8.69 12.67 10.75
CA SER A 81 8.12 14.03 10.71
C SER A 81 9.04 14.88 9.83
N VAL A 82 8.49 15.42 8.74
CA VAL A 82 9.25 16.22 7.77
C VAL A 82 8.50 17.54 7.52
N PRO A 83 9.14 18.70 7.70
CA PRO A 83 8.50 20.00 7.54
C PRO A 83 8.05 20.25 6.10
N ALA A 84 7.14 21.21 5.92
CA ALA A 84 6.69 21.66 4.60
C ALA A 84 7.87 22.12 3.73
N THR A 85 7.91 21.68 2.46
CA THR A 85 8.94 22.03 1.47
C THR A 85 10.35 21.96 2.09
N GLY A 86 10.63 20.83 2.76
CA GLY A 86 11.82 20.72 3.58
C GLY A 86 12.36 19.30 3.66
N TYR A 87 13.22 19.09 4.64
CA TYR A 87 13.83 17.78 4.90
C TYR A 87 13.97 17.52 6.40
N ALA A 88 14.21 16.26 6.74
CA ALA A 88 14.60 15.83 8.08
C ALA A 88 15.72 14.80 8.00
N VAL A 89 16.68 14.88 8.92
CA VAL A 89 17.79 13.93 9.01
C VAL A 89 17.52 12.95 10.16
N TYR A 90 17.61 11.66 9.85
CA TYR A 90 17.48 10.58 10.81
C TYR A 90 18.82 9.86 10.96
N ASP A 91 19.12 9.42 12.15
CA ASP A 91 20.33 8.72 12.52
C ASP A 91 20.01 7.25 12.79
N VAL A 92 20.42 6.37 11.89
CA VAL A 92 20.20 4.92 12.00
C VAL A 92 21.42 4.28 12.65
N ARG A 93 21.21 3.66 13.82
CA ARG A 93 22.29 3.00 14.59
C ARG A 93 22.01 1.53 14.77
N THR A 94 23.07 0.74 14.78
CA THR A 94 22.98 -0.64 15.29
C THR A 94 22.73 -0.62 16.79
N SER A 95 21.93 -1.55 17.28
CA SER A 95 21.64 -1.71 18.71
C SER A 95 21.85 -3.16 19.14
N GLY A 96 22.06 -3.37 20.43
CA GLY A 96 22.17 -4.72 21.01
C GLY A 96 20.80 -5.38 21.29
N ALA A 97 19.70 -4.64 21.17
CA ALA A 97 18.37 -5.18 21.33
C ALA A 97 18.01 -6.04 20.12
N GLY A 98 17.57 -7.27 20.34
CA GLY A 98 17.11 -8.15 19.27
C GLY A 98 15.93 -7.52 18.51
N MET A 99 15.89 -7.75 17.20
CA MET A 99 14.76 -7.35 16.36
C MET A 99 13.73 -8.45 16.35
N GLN A 100 12.46 -8.05 16.36
CA GLN A 100 11.38 -9.00 16.10
C GLN A 100 11.40 -9.34 14.61
N THR A 101 11.65 -10.61 14.31
CA THR A 101 11.47 -11.16 12.97
C THR A 101 10.15 -11.92 12.95
N VAL A 102 9.31 -11.60 11.99
CA VAL A 102 8.04 -12.31 11.84
C VAL A 102 8.31 -13.72 11.32
N LYS A 103 7.82 -14.71 12.05
CA LYS A 103 7.75 -16.07 11.52
C LYS A 103 6.59 -16.12 10.51
N GLN A 104 6.94 -16.22 9.24
CA GLN A 104 5.93 -16.37 8.18
C GLN A 104 5.05 -17.59 8.46
N GLN A 105 3.74 -17.38 8.51
CA GLN A 105 2.75 -18.40 8.76
C GLN A 105 1.46 -18.10 8.01
N HIS A 106 0.64 -19.12 7.80
CA HIS A 106 -0.70 -18.91 7.25
C HIS A 106 -1.54 -18.04 8.20
N ALA A 107 -2.23 -17.05 7.65
CA ALA A 107 -3.18 -16.23 8.39
C ALA A 107 -4.35 -15.84 7.49
N ASN A 108 -5.56 -15.95 8.01
CA ASN A 108 -6.80 -15.54 7.35
C ASN A 108 -7.47 -14.34 8.02
N THR A 109 -6.76 -13.68 8.93
CA THR A 109 -7.20 -12.45 9.58
C THR A 109 -6.02 -11.50 9.74
N LEU A 110 -6.29 -10.20 9.64
CA LEU A 110 -5.33 -9.14 9.92
C LEU A 110 -6.02 -8.08 10.77
N GLU A 111 -5.40 -7.70 11.89
CA GLU A 111 -6.04 -6.81 12.85
C GLU A 111 -5.05 -5.82 13.43
N ASN A 112 -5.50 -4.56 13.57
CA ASN A 112 -4.82 -3.51 14.31
C ASN A 112 -5.77 -2.85 15.32
N SER A 113 -5.39 -1.69 15.86
CA SER A 113 -6.23 -0.93 16.80
C SER A 113 -7.58 -0.48 16.20
N CYS A 114 -7.62 -0.17 14.90
CA CYS A 114 -8.77 0.43 14.22
C CYS A 114 -9.57 -0.55 13.36
N TYR A 115 -8.91 -1.50 12.72
CA TYR A 115 -9.53 -2.39 11.73
C TYR A 115 -9.28 -3.86 12.03
N LYS A 116 -10.27 -4.68 11.65
CA LYS A 116 -10.13 -6.14 11.58
C LYS A 116 -10.61 -6.62 10.23
N LEU A 117 -9.73 -7.29 9.49
CA LEU A 117 -10.02 -7.91 8.20
C LEU A 117 -10.11 -9.42 8.35
N SER A 118 -11.05 -10.02 7.61
CA SER A 118 -11.16 -11.47 7.46
C SER A 118 -11.11 -11.83 5.98
N PHE A 119 -10.30 -12.85 5.67
CA PHE A 119 -10.10 -13.33 4.31
C PHE A 119 -10.75 -14.70 4.14
N ASP A 120 -11.36 -14.93 2.99
CA ASP A 120 -11.87 -16.25 2.61
C ASP A 120 -10.74 -17.18 2.08
N ALA A 121 -11.12 -18.36 1.64
CA ALA A 121 -10.19 -19.35 1.08
C ALA A 121 -9.54 -18.90 -0.24
N ASN A 122 -10.13 -17.93 -0.94
CA ASN A 122 -9.58 -17.33 -2.15
C ASN A 122 -8.69 -16.13 -1.85
N GLY A 123 -8.55 -15.75 -0.57
CA GLY A 123 -7.83 -14.55 -0.14
C GLY A 123 -8.55 -13.25 -0.50
N ASP A 124 -9.86 -13.30 -0.70
CA ASP A 124 -10.70 -12.13 -0.86
C ASP A 124 -11.16 -11.63 0.52
N ILE A 125 -11.25 -10.32 0.73
CA ILE A 125 -11.64 -9.75 2.03
C ILE A 125 -13.16 -9.77 2.12
N VAL A 126 -13.69 -10.66 2.94
CA VAL A 126 -15.13 -10.85 3.15
C VAL A 126 -15.68 -10.06 4.34
N SER A 127 -14.82 -9.53 5.18
CA SER A 127 -15.17 -8.66 6.29
C SER A 127 -14.07 -7.63 6.52
N LEU A 128 -14.47 -6.39 6.69
CA LEU A 128 -13.66 -5.25 7.09
C LEU A 128 -14.40 -4.50 8.18
N LEU A 129 -14.14 -4.85 9.43
CA LEU A 129 -14.75 -4.22 10.59
C LEU A 129 -13.96 -2.96 10.98
N ASP A 130 -14.61 -1.80 10.94
CA ASP A 130 -14.17 -0.60 11.63
C ASP A 130 -14.47 -0.74 13.12
N LYS A 131 -13.44 -0.99 13.92
CA LYS A 131 -13.54 -1.20 15.37
C LYS A 131 -13.88 0.08 16.14
N CYS A 132 -13.53 1.25 15.56
CA CYS A 132 -13.81 2.55 16.19
C CYS A 132 -15.31 2.88 16.18
N ASN A 133 -15.97 2.51 15.08
CA ASN A 133 -17.40 2.78 14.88
C ASN A 133 -18.28 1.53 15.03
N GLY A 134 -17.67 0.34 15.14
CA GLY A 134 -18.38 -0.95 15.21
C GLY A 134 -19.10 -1.30 13.91
N LYS A 135 -18.64 -0.78 12.75
CA LYS A 135 -19.32 -0.94 11.46
C LYS A 135 -18.61 -1.95 10.58
N GLU A 136 -19.36 -2.86 9.98
CA GLU A 136 -18.90 -3.66 8.86
C GLU A 136 -18.89 -2.80 7.59
N LEU A 137 -17.75 -2.72 6.91
CA LEU A 137 -17.57 -1.87 5.73
C LEU A 137 -17.71 -2.64 4.41
N VAL A 138 -17.68 -3.97 4.40
CA VAL A 138 -17.95 -4.77 3.20
C VAL A 138 -19.45 -5.00 3.08
N ALA A 139 -19.99 -4.80 1.88
CA ALA A 139 -21.42 -5.06 1.62
C ALA A 139 -21.73 -6.56 1.80
N SER A 140 -22.89 -6.87 2.39
CA SER A 140 -23.31 -8.22 2.70
C SER A 140 -23.26 -9.14 1.48
N GLY A 141 -22.61 -10.29 1.63
CA GLY A 141 -22.44 -11.29 0.56
C GLY A 141 -21.46 -10.90 -0.56
N LYS A 142 -20.69 -9.84 -0.36
CA LYS A 142 -19.65 -9.36 -1.29
C LYS A 142 -18.26 -9.50 -0.66
N ALA A 143 -17.22 -9.24 -1.48
CA ALA A 143 -15.83 -9.23 -1.03
C ALA A 143 -15.03 -8.14 -1.74
N ILE A 144 -14.05 -7.52 -1.05
CA ILE A 144 -13.02 -6.71 -1.68
C ILE A 144 -12.02 -7.68 -2.32
N ARG A 145 -11.77 -7.52 -3.63
CA ARG A 145 -11.00 -8.49 -4.41
C ARG A 145 -10.35 -7.90 -5.66
N LEU A 146 -9.40 -8.64 -6.21
CA LEU A 146 -9.00 -8.48 -7.60
C LEU A 146 -9.97 -9.29 -8.48
N ALA A 147 -10.68 -8.61 -9.37
CA ALA A 147 -11.68 -9.18 -10.26
C ALA A 147 -11.13 -9.23 -11.69
N LEU A 148 -11.15 -10.40 -12.31
CA LEU A 148 -10.65 -10.63 -13.65
C LEU A 148 -11.83 -10.79 -14.62
N PHE A 149 -12.00 -9.83 -15.53
CA PHE A 149 -12.95 -9.90 -16.64
C PHE A 149 -12.24 -10.47 -17.85
N THR A 150 -12.64 -11.62 -18.31
CA THR A 150 -12.14 -12.24 -19.54
C THR A 150 -12.94 -11.75 -20.75
N GLU A 151 -12.41 -11.97 -21.95
CA GLU A 151 -13.08 -11.58 -23.20
C GLU A 151 -13.35 -10.06 -23.28
N ASN A 152 -12.38 -9.24 -22.81
CA ASN A 152 -12.41 -7.79 -23.00
C ASN A 152 -11.98 -7.49 -24.44
N GLU A 153 -12.88 -7.73 -25.38
CA GLU A 153 -12.65 -7.56 -26.81
C GLU A 153 -13.25 -6.25 -27.29
N SER A 154 -12.41 -5.30 -27.69
CA SER A 154 -12.80 -4.15 -28.48
C SER A 154 -12.40 -4.37 -29.93
N PHE A 155 -13.24 -3.94 -30.85
CA PHE A 155 -12.98 -4.06 -32.28
C PHE A 155 -11.92 -3.08 -32.78
N GLU A 156 -11.93 -1.84 -32.26
CA GLU A 156 -11.03 -0.78 -32.75
C GLU A 156 -9.91 -0.42 -31.75
N TRP A 157 -10.20 -0.43 -30.46
CA TRP A 157 -9.32 0.12 -29.43
C TRP A 157 -9.11 -0.83 -28.24
N PRO A 158 -8.60 -2.06 -28.47
CA PRO A 158 -8.55 -3.09 -27.43
C PRO A 158 -7.64 -2.75 -26.25
N ALA A 159 -6.73 -1.77 -26.39
CA ALA A 159 -5.81 -1.39 -25.34
C ALA A 159 -6.39 -0.40 -24.32
N TRP A 160 -7.42 0.35 -24.68
CA TRP A 160 -7.98 1.38 -23.78
C TRP A 160 -9.52 1.43 -23.74
N GLU A 161 -10.20 0.68 -24.58
CA GLU A 161 -11.66 0.66 -24.56
C GLU A 161 -12.17 -0.44 -23.63
N VAL A 162 -13.03 -0.06 -22.69
CA VAL A 162 -13.76 -0.99 -21.84
C VAL A 162 -15.22 -0.97 -22.27
N LEU A 163 -15.68 -2.09 -22.80
CA LEU A 163 -17.06 -2.20 -23.29
C LEU A 163 -18.00 -2.58 -22.14
N LYS A 164 -19.18 -1.97 -22.13
CA LYS A 164 -20.21 -2.29 -21.13
C LYS A 164 -20.51 -3.79 -21.07
N LYS A 165 -20.60 -4.47 -22.23
CA LYS A 165 -20.80 -5.93 -22.30
C LYS A 165 -19.77 -6.74 -21.53
N THR A 166 -18.54 -6.23 -21.40
CA THR A 166 -17.49 -6.88 -20.59
C THR A 166 -17.79 -6.75 -19.11
N LEU A 167 -18.21 -5.56 -18.67
CA LEU A 167 -18.54 -5.29 -17.28
C LEU A 167 -19.88 -5.86 -16.83
N ASP A 168 -20.79 -6.17 -17.76
CA ASP A 168 -22.08 -6.81 -17.45
C ASP A 168 -21.90 -8.32 -17.16
N ARG A 169 -20.73 -8.88 -17.39
CA ARG A 169 -20.42 -10.28 -17.06
C ARG A 169 -19.92 -10.39 -15.65
N GLU A 170 -20.15 -11.54 -15.02
CA GLU A 170 -19.51 -11.85 -13.74
C GLU A 170 -18.01 -12.06 -13.95
N PRO A 171 -17.16 -11.41 -13.16
CA PRO A 171 -15.72 -11.62 -13.27
C PRO A 171 -15.32 -13.03 -12.81
N VAL A 172 -14.28 -13.54 -13.41
CA VAL A 172 -13.70 -14.83 -13.03
C VAL A 172 -12.99 -14.68 -11.68
N SER A 173 -13.27 -15.62 -10.76
CA SER A 173 -12.55 -15.69 -9.50
C SER A 173 -11.15 -16.25 -9.70
N ILE A 174 -10.15 -15.57 -9.14
CA ILE A 174 -8.75 -16.03 -9.17
C ILE A 174 -8.53 -16.95 -7.98
N THR A 175 -8.67 -18.26 -8.21
CA THR A 175 -8.72 -19.28 -7.15
C THR A 175 -7.54 -20.25 -7.16
N HIS A 176 -6.64 -20.19 -8.14
CA HIS A 176 -5.50 -21.07 -8.23
C HIS A 176 -4.28 -20.55 -7.47
N GLY A 177 -3.54 -21.48 -6.87
CA GLY A 177 -2.28 -21.18 -6.19
C GLY A 177 -2.43 -20.21 -5.02
N VAL A 178 -3.63 -20.15 -4.42
CA VAL A 178 -3.93 -19.23 -3.33
C VAL A 178 -3.10 -19.57 -2.10
N LYS A 179 -2.37 -18.57 -1.63
CA LYS A 179 -1.58 -18.68 -0.41
C LYS A 179 -1.65 -17.35 0.35
N LEU A 180 -2.07 -17.43 1.60
CA LEU A 180 -2.10 -16.29 2.53
C LEU A 180 -0.98 -16.45 3.54
N THR A 181 -0.11 -15.47 3.60
CA THR A 181 1.06 -15.50 4.50
C THR A 181 1.15 -14.19 5.27
N LEU A 182 1.14 -14.27 6.60
CA LEU A 182 1.52 -13.14 7.46
C LEU A 182 3.00 -12.87 7.23
N VAL A 183 3.33 -11.71 6.69
CA VAL A 183 4.72 -11.32 6.34
C VAL A 183 5.27 -10.22 7.24
N GLU A 184 4.41 -9.44 7.87
CA GLU A 184 4.78 -8.44 8.87
C GLU A 184 3.78 -8.48 10.03
N ASP A 185 4.29 -8.43 11.26
CA ASP A 185 3.50 -8.37 12.50
C ASP A 185 4.27 -7.52 13.53
N GLY A 186 4.38 -6.25 13.23
CA GLY A 186 5.11 -5.28 14.06
C GLY A 186 4.20 -4.24 14.69
N ASP A 187 4.81 -3.39 15.50
CA ASP A 187 4.11 -2.35 16.25
C ASP A 187 3.69 -1.15 15.37
N LEU A 188 4.30 -0.99 14.18
CA LEU A 188 3.97 0.10 13.26
C LEU A 188 3.15 -0.37 12.06
N ARG A 189 3.40 -1.60 11.59
CA ARG A 189 2.70 -2.16 10.43
C ARG A 189 2.58 -3.67 10.55
N LYS A 190 1.40 -4.17 10.16
CA LYS A 190 1.13 -5.60 9.95
C LYS A 190 0.75 -5.82 8.49
N SER A 191 1.14 -6.96 7.92
CA SER A 191 0.88 -7.25 6.51
C SER A 191 0.65 -8.72 6.24
N ILE A 192 -0.36 -9.01 5.40
CA ILE A 192 -0.57 -10.32 4.78
C ILE A 192 -0.24 -10.22 3.30
N CYS A 193 0.57 -11.16 2.81
CA CYS A 193 0.79 -11.38 1.39
C CYS A 193 -0.20 -12.45 0.89
N ILE A 194 -0.93 -12.13 -0.16
CA ILE A 194 -1.87 -13.00 -0.84
C ILE A 194 -1.30 -13.31 -2.22
N GLU A 195 -0.92 -14.56 -2.45
CA GLU A 195 -0.46 -15.03 -3.77
C GLU A 195 -1.60 -15.75 -4.46
N LYS A 196 -1.82 -15.47 -5.75
CA LYS A 196 -2.82 -16.11 -6.61
C LYS A 196 -2.28 -16.30 -8.02
N LYS A 197 -2.90 -17.19 -8.80
CA LYS A 197 -2.55 -17.42 -10.21
C LYS A 197 -3.79 -17.52 -11.09
N HIS A 198 -3.67 -17.05 -12.32
CA HIS A 198 -4.65 -17.30 -13.38
C HIS A 198 -3.90 -17.56 -14.69
N GLY A 199 -4.02 -18.78 -15.22
CA GLY A 199 -3.13 -19.22 -16.30
C GLY A 199 -1.66 -19.07 -15.91
N GLU A 200 -0.89 -18.35 -16.71
CA GLU A 200 0.51 -18.01 -16.42
C GLU A 200 0.68 -16.69 -15.64
N SER A 201 -0.39 -15.94 -15.43
CA SER A 201 -0.35 -14.70 -14.65
C SER A 201 -0.21 -14.98 -13.16
N VAL A 202 0.64 -14.21 -12.48
CA VAL A 202 0.89 -14.31 -11.05
C VAL A 202 0.54 -12.97 -10.39
N PHE A 203 -0.22 -13.05 -9.32
CA PHE A 203 -0.66 -11.91 -8.52
C PHE A 203 -0.12 -12.06 -7.11
N ARG A 204 0.56 -11.04 -6.61
CA ARG A 204 0.91 -10.88 -5.20
C ARG A 204 0.32 -9.57 -4.71
N GLN A 205 -0.55 -9.65 -3.73
CA GLN A 205 -1.15 -8.49 -3.09
C GLN A 205 -0.74 -8.48 -1.62
N TYR A 206 -0.17 -7.37 -1.18
CA TYR A 206 0.15 -7.12 0.22
C TYR A 206 -0.93 -6.20 0.80
N VAL A 207 -1.70 -6.72 1.73
CA VAL A 207 -2.67 -5.93 2.50
C VAL A 207 -2.00 -5.49 3.78
N ARG A 208 -1.86 -4.18 3.98
CA ARG A 208 -1.09 -3.59 5.06
C ARG A 208 -1.98 -2.75 5.98
N LEU A 209 -1.90 -3.00 7.28
CA LEU A 209 -2.51 -2.20 8.33
C LEU A 209 -1.44 -1.43 9.11
N TYR A 210 -1.68 -0.16 9.34
CA TYR A 210 -0.78 0.74 10.03
C TYR A 210 -1.29 1.07 11.43
N GLU A 211 -0.37 1.14 12.41
CA GLU A 211 -0.62 1.61 13.77
C GLU A 211 -0.05 3.02 13.96
N GLY A 212 -0.61 3.79 14.88
CA GLY A 212 -0.04 5.07 15.34
C GLY A 212 -0.01 6.19 14.31
N THR A 213 -0.55 6.00 13.11
CA THR A 213 -0.60 7.03 12.07
C THR A 213 -1.73 8.03 12.31
N ARG A 214 -1.62 9.24 11.71
CA ARG A 214 -2.61 10.30 11.81
C ARG A 214 -4.00 9.88 11.36
N ALA A 215 -4.09 9.05 10.33
CA ALA A 215 -5.33 8.47 9.84
C ALA A 215 -5.15 6.97 9.68
N PRO A 216 -6.02 6.16 10.29
CA PRO A 216 -6.05 4.74 10.03
C PRO A 216 -6.25 4.50 8.54
N ARG A 217 -5.37 3.71 7.92
CA ARG A 217 -5.47 3.38 6.50
C ARG A 217 -5.15 1.92 6.26
N ILE A 218 -5.62 1.43 5.13
CA ILE A 218 -5.34 0.10 4.62
C ILE A 218 -4.70 0.28 3.25
N ASP A 219 -3.47 -0.20 3.08
CA ASP A 219 -2.80 -0.15 1.80
C ASP A 219 -2.89 -1.51 1.09
N PHE A 220 -3.12 -1.46 -0.21
CA PHE A 220 -3.09 -2.61 -1.12
C PHE A 220 -1.93 -2.43 -2.09
N TYR A 221 -0.81 -3.04 -1.79
CA TYR A 221 0.34 -3.03 -2.71
C TYR A 221 0.29 -4.27 -3.58
N ASN A 222 0.41 -4.12 -4.90
CA ASN A 222 0.26 -5.21 -5.84
C ASN A 222 1.49 -5.37 -6.71
N GLU A 223 1.97 -6.61 -6.84
CA GLU A 223 2.97 -7.06 -7.79
C GLU A 223 2.30 -8.04 -8.74
N ILE A 224 2.23 -7.69 -10.02
CA ILE A 224 1.48 -8.46 -11.01
C ILE A 224 2.39 -8.81 -12.19
N ASP A 225 2.68 -10.10 -12.38
CA ASP A 225 3.23 -10.63 -13.62
C ASP A 225 2.06 -10.99 -14.55
N TRP A 226 1.74 -10.06 -15.45
CA TRP A 226 0.56 -10.17 -16.32
C TRP A 226 0.89 -10.94 -17.60
N ARG A 227 0.24 -12.08 -17.80
CA ARG A 227 0.35 -12.94 -18.99
C ARG A 227 -0.99 -13.21 -19.68
N SER A 228 -2.09 -12.64 -19.16
CA SER A 228 -3.41 -12.81 -19.74
C SER A 228 -3.63 -11.89 -20.93
N THR A 229 -4.33 -12.37 -21.96
CA THR A 229 -4.72 -11.62 -23.14
C THR A 229 -6.23 -11.40 -23.14
N ASN A 230 -6.70 -10.35 -23.79
CA ASN A 230 -8.12 -9.98 -23.92
C ASN A 230 -8.84 -9.98 -22.55
N ALA A 231 -8.18 -9.48 -21.53
CA ALA A 231 -8.69 -9.47 -20.16
C ALA A 231 -8.50 -8.10 -19.51
N LEU A 232 -9.40 -7.77 -18.58
CA LEU A 232 -9.37 -6.57 -17.76
C LEU A 232 -9.29 -6.97 -16.29
N LEU A 233 -8.31 -6.44 -15.57
CA LEU A 233 -8.20 -6.60 -14.12
C LEU A 233 -8.73 -5.35 -13.42
N LYS A 234 -9.62 -5.55 -12.45
CA LYS A 234 -10.14 -4.46 -11.59
C LYS A 234 -9.93 -4.80 -10.12
N ALA A 235 -9.72 -3.78 -9.29
CA ALA A 235 -9.86 -3.90 -7.85
C ALA A 235 -11.30 -3.50 -7.48
N GLU A 236 -12.05 -4.42 -6.89
CA GLU A 236 -13.44 -4.19 -6.47
C GLU A 236 -13.53 -3.93 -4.99
N PHE A 237 -14.21 -2.85 -4.62
CA PHE A 237 -14.49 -2.45 -3.24
C PHE A 237 -16.00 -2.30 -3.04
N PRO A 238 -16.75 -3.40 -2.88
CA PRO A 238 -18.19 -3.34 -2.65
C PRO A 238 -18.45 -2.96 -1.20
N LEU A 239 -18.45 -1.65 -0.93
CA LEU A 239 -18.59 -1.10 0.42
C LEU A 239 -20.05 -1.04 0.86
N ALA A 240 -20.31 -1.19 2.17
CA ALA A 240 -21.61 -1.08 2.80
C ALA A 240 -22.01 0.39 3.02
N VAL A 241 -21.80 1.21 1.98
CA VAL A 241 -22.17 2.64 1.97
C VAL A 241 -23.04 2.92 0.76
N SER A 242 -23.88 3.94 0.87
CA SER A 242 -24.72 4.41 -0.22
C SER A 242 -24.72 5.92 -0.22
N ASN A 243 -24.26 6.50 -1.34
CA ASN A 243 -24.30 7.92 -1.58
C ASN A 243 -24.79 8.14 -3.04
N PRO A 244 -25.71 9.07 -3.30
CA PRO A 244 -26.16 9.37 -4.65
C PRO A 244 -25.06 9.97 -5.53
N ASN A 245 -24.02 10.55 -4.93
CA ASN A 245 -22.89 11.16 -5.62
C ASN A 245 -21.57 10.68 -5.02
N ALA A 246 -20.55 10.60 -5.86
CA ALA A 246 -19.16 10.42 -5.46
C ALA A 246 -18.32 11.62 -5.90
N THR A 247 -17.31 11.97 -5.12
CA THR A 247 -16.37 13.03 -5.45
C THR A 247 -15.07 12.41 -5.96
N TYR A 248 -14.59 12.87 -7.10
CA TYR A 248 -13.38 12.37 -7.76
C TYR A 248 -12.34 13.46 -7.89
N ASP A 249 -11.08 13.09 -7.72
CA ASP A 249 -9.95 13.95 -8.01
C ASP A 249 -9.81 14.23 -9.51
N LEU A 250 -9.49 15.49 -9.85
CA LEU A 250 -9.19 15.96 -11.20
C LEU A 250 -7.78 16.55 -11.33
N SER A 251 -6.86 16.26 -10.44
CA SER A 251 -5.51 16.84 -10.31
C SER A 251 -5.51 18.31 -9.88
N LEU A 252 -6.30 19.18 -10.49
CA LEU A 252 -6.43 20.60 -10.17
C LEU A 252 -7.83 20.92 -9.60
N GLY A 253 -8.26 20.13 -8.66
CA GLY A 253 -9.58 20.23 -8.02
C GLY A 253 -10.29 18.92 -7.98
N SER A 254 -11.59 18.94 -7.77
CA SER A 254 -12.44 17.75 -7.69
C SER A 254 -13.74 17.95 -8.45
N VAL A 255 -14.38 16.85 -8.80
CA VAL A 255 -15.70 16.85 -9.45
C VAL A 255 -16.61 15.89 -8.73
N GLN A 256 -17.84 16.28 -8.52
CA GLN A 256 -18.90 15.42 -8.02
C GLN A 256 -19.70 14.83 -9.19
N ARG A 257 -19.91 13.52 -9.16
CA ARG A 257 -20.69 12.77 -10.16
C ARG A 257 -21.73 11.91 -9.50
N GLY A 258 -22.87 11.75 -10.15
CA GLY A 258 -23.89 10.79 -9.76
C GLY A 258 -23.44 9.34 -10.04
N ASN A 259 -24.28 8.40 -9.62
CA ASN A 259 -24.07 6.98 -9.88
C ASN A 259 -23.99 6.66 -11.38
N ASN A 260 -23.33 5.57 -11.70
CA ASN A 260 -23.16 5.10 -13.07
C ASN A 260 -24.49 4.92 -13.81
N THR A 261 -24.47 5.23 -15.11
CA THR A 261 -25.59 5.06 -16.02
C THR A 261 -25.23 4.08 -17.13
N VAL A 262 -26.17 3.79 -18.02
CA VAL A 262 -25.92 2.94 -19.19
C VAL A 262 -24.83 3.49 -20.11
N THR A 263 -24.66 4.81 -20.16
CA THR A 263 -23.68 5.50 -21.02
C THR A 263 -22.44 5.98 -20.24
N ALA A 264 -22.53 6.14 -18.93
CA ALA A 264 -21.44 6.55 -18.06
C ALA A 264 -21.21 5.47 -16.98
N TYR A 265 -20.86 4.27 -17.43
CA TYR A 265 -20.63 3.10 -16.57
C TYR A 265 -19.18 2.97 -16.07
N GLU A 266 -18.26 3.64 -16.72
CA GLU A 266 -16.88 3.88 -16.28
C GLU A 266 -16.62 5.38 -16.27
N VAL A 267 -16.02 5.87 -15.19
CA VAL A 267 -15.63 7.27 -15.09
C VAL A 267 -14.19 7.33 -14.60
N TYR A 268 -13.44 8.29 -15.07
CA TYR A 268 -12.06 8.46 -14.64
C TYR A 268 -12.00 9.24 -13.32
N GLY A 269 -11.01 8.92 -12.51
CA GLY A 269 -10.54 9.68 -11.37
C GLY A 269 -9.01 9.62 -11.38
N HIS A 270 -8.31 10.59 -10.76
CA HIS A 270 -6.86 10.58 -10.74
C HIS A 270 -6.33 9.80 -9.53
N TYR A 271 -6.19 10.43 -8.38
CA TYR A 271 -5.53 9.82 -7.22
C TYR A 271 -6.50 9.35 -6.14
N TRP A 272 -7.71 9.91 -6.08
CA TRP A 272 -8.67 9.56 -5.04
C TRP A 272 -10.12 9.68 -5.52
N ALA A 273 -10.98 8.95 -4.84
CA ALA A 273 -12.42 9.10 -4.90
C ALA A 273 -12.98 8.99 -3.48
N ASP A 274 -14.04 9.75 -3.21
CA ASP A 274 -14.75 9.78 -1.93
C ASP A 274 -16.24 9.56 -2.14
N LEU A 275 -16.86 8.72 -1.28
CA LEU A 275 -18.25 8.26 -1.36
C LEU A 275 -19.13 8.85 -0.24
#